data_c91fe2de919792dd2d053e9dea233746
#
_entry.id   c91fe2de919792dd2d053e9dea233746
#
_cell.length_a   1.000
_cell.length_b   1.000
_cell.length_c   1.000
_cell.angle_alpha   90.00
_cell.angle_beta   90.00
_cell.angle_gamma   90.00
#
_symmetry.space_group_name_H-M   'P 1'
#
loop_
_entity.id
_entity.type
_entity.pdbx_description
1 polymer ?
#
loop_
_entity_poly.entity_id
_entity_poly.type
_entity_poly.pdbx_seq_one_letter_code
_entity_poly.pdbx_strand_id
1 'polypeptide(L)'
;MKKVKKLIPSLLVFGALSVPSFAHAASDSVLTSDYDMVTSDGKVISSADFHNNMKTPSSFDKVDDLSSTIGEKVKPLTTYLKDFQTKVVIGDDGRTKVTNTRVAPYNSIAYITFGGSSCTGTLIAPNKILTNGHCVYNTATRSYSAKGSVYPGMNDSTAVNGSANMTEFYVPSGYINTGASQYDFAVIKTDTNIGNTVGYRSIRQVTNLTGTTIKISGYPGDKMRSTGKVSQWEMSGPVTREDTNLAYYTIDTFSGNSGSAMLDQNQQIVGVHNAGYSNGTINGGPKATAAFVEFINYAKAQ
;
A
#
# COMPACT_ATOMS: atom_id res chain seq x y z
N MET A 1 -65.90 -25.94 -56.30
CA MET A 1 -66.08 -24.92 -55.29
C MET A 1 -64.87 -24.97 -54.32
N LYS A 2 -63.86 -24.11 -54.53
CA LYS A 2 -62.68 -24.06 -53.72
C LYS A 2 -62.81 -22.93 -52.67
N LYS A 3 -62.79 -23.27 -51.40
CA LYS A 3 -62.80 -22.31 -50.29
C LYS A 3 -61.45 -21.68 -50.10
N VAL A 4 -61.35 -20.37 -50.25
CA VAL A 4 -60.18 -19.54 -49.95
C VAL A 4 -60.13 -19.27 -48.48
N LYS A 5 -59.07 -19.70 -47.79
CA LYS A 5 -58.80 -19.34 -46.40
C LYS A 5 -58.03 -18.01 -46.38
N LYS A 6 -58.61 -17.00 -45.74
CA LYS A 6 -57.93 -15.73 -45.43
C LYS A 6 -56.89 -15.94 -44.33
N LEU A 7 -55.63 -15.63 -44.62
CA LEU A 7 -54.59 -15.47 -43.60
C LEU A 7 -54.73 -14.08 -42.95
N ILE A 8 -54.70 -14.07 -41.62
CA ILE A 8 -54.63 -12.88 -40.79
C ILE A 8 -53.13 -12.71 -40.47
N PRO A 9 -52.51 -11.54 -40.68
CA PRO A 9 -51.14 -11.33 -40.26
C PRO A 9 -51.07 -11.08 -38.75
N SER A 10 -50.32 -11.93 -38.06
CA SER A 10 -49.95 -11.73 -36.64
C SER A 10 -48.98 -10.56 -36.49
N LEU A 11 -49.43 -9.55 -35.78
CA LEU A 11 -48.60 -8.40 -35.40
C LEU A 11 -47.65 -8.85 -34.27
N LEU A 12 -46.37 -8.97 -34.57
CA LEU A 12 -45.31 -9.20 -33.58
C LEU A 12 -45.03 -7.88 -32.84
N VAL A 13 -45.49 -7.79 -31.60
CA VAL A 13 -45.12 -6.70 -30.68
C VAL A 13 -43.73 -7.02 -30.13
N PHE A 14 -42.71 -6.30 -30.58
CA PHE A 14 -41.44 -6.29 -29.94
C PHE A 14 -41.53 -5.53 -28.62
N GLY A 15 -41.63 -6.27 -27.52
CA GLY A 15 -41.47 -5.72 -26.17
C GLY A 15 -40.01 -5.38 -25.98
N ALA A 16 -39.71 -4.11 -25.89
CA ALA A 16 -38.37 -3.64 -25.44
C ALA A 16 -38.19 -4.05 -23.98
N LEU A 17 -37.34 -5.07 -23.74
CA LEU A 17 -36.82 -5.39 -22.43
C LEU A 17 -35.91 -4.25 -22.00
N SER A 18 -36.39 -3.38 -21.13
CA SER A 18 -35.59 -2.43 -20.40
C SER A 18 -34.71 -3.21 -19.42
N VAL A 19 -33.41 -3.35 -19.73
CA VAL A 19 -32.40 -3.84 -18.80
C VAL A 19 -32.31 -2.79 -17.70
N PRO A 20 -32.53 -3.13 -16.42
CA PRO A 20 -32.26 -2.17 -15.35
C PRO A 20 -30.77 -1.88 -15.36
N SER A 21 -30.41 -0.64 -15.67
CA SER A 21 -29.08 -0.10 -15.45
C SER A 21 -28.85 -0.14 -13.94
N PHE A 22 -28.06 -1.11 -13.47
CA PHE A 22 -27.52 -1.05 -12.13
C PHE A 22 -26.54 0.13 -12.12
N ALA A 23 -27.04 1.31 -11.80
CA ALA A 23 -26.19 2.37 -11.32
C ALA A 23 -25.47 1.81 -10.09
N HIS A 24 -24.19 1.49 -10.22
CA HIS A 24 -23.31 1.36 -9.08
C HIS A 24 -23.40 2.72 -8.37
N ALA A 25 -24.13 2.76 -7.28
CA ALA A 25 -23.99 3.81 -6.31
C ALA A 25 -22.52 3.73 -5.85
N ALA A 26 -21.68 4.62 -6.39
CA ALA A 26 -20.41 4.90 -5.78
C ALA A 26 -20.75 5.30 -4.33
N SER A 27 -20.43 4.44 -3.37
CA SER A 27 -20.46 4.83 -1.97
C SER A 27 -19.51 6.01 -1.87
N ASP A 28 -20.04 7.19 -1.60
CA ASP A 28 -19.25 8.34 -1.22
C ASP A 28 -18.49 7.93 0.06
N SER A 29 -17.29 7.35 -0.12
CA SER A 29 -16.35 7.15 0.98
C SER A 29 -15.89 8.56 1.35
N VAL A 30 -16.50 9.11 2.39
CA VAL A 30 -16.06 10.37 2.98
C VAL A 30 -14.67 10.12 3.51
N LEU A 31 -13.64 10.51 2.74
CA LEU A 31 -12.28 10.57 3.24
C LEU A 31 -12.29 11.54 4.41
N THR A 32 -11.85 11.06 5.55
CA THR A 32 -11.63 11.90 6.72
C THR A 32 -10.32 12.65 6.55
N SER A 33 -10.13 13.76 7.23
CA SER A 33 -8.87 14.51 7.27
C SER A 33 -7.64 13.66 7.65
N ASP A 34 -7.83 12.47 8.22
CA ASP A 34 -6.77 11.51 8.52
C ASP A 34 -6.05 10.97 7.26
N TYR A 35 -6.69 11.09 6.09
CA TYR A 35 -6.11 10.74 4.79
C TYR A 35 -5.58 11.96 4.02
N ASP A 36 -5.56 13.14 4.61
CA ASP A 36 -4.84 14.27 4.01
C ASP A 36 -3.38 13.87 3.78
N MET A 37 -2.83 14.26 2.63
CA MET A 37 -1.45 13.91 2.30
C MET A 37 -0.49 14.96 2.83
N VAL A 38 0.44 14.53 3.68
CA VAL A 38 1.54 15.37 4.16
C VAL A 38 2.81 14.97 3.41
N THR A 39 3.42 15.94 2.73
CA THR A 39 4.63 15.73 1.96
C THR A 39 5.88 16.07 2.76
N SER A 40 7.02 15.49 2.41
CA SER A 40 8.28 15.73 3.13
C SER A 40 8.85 17.14 2.92
N ASP A 41 8.32 17.92 1.98
CA ASP A 41 8.61 19.36 1.81
C ASP A 41 7.64 20.27 2.57
N GLY A 42 6.71 19.68 3.36
CA GLY A 42 5.82 20.40 4.27
C GLY A 42 4.47 20.79 3.71
N LYS A 43 4.11 20.37 2.48
CA LYS A 43 2.78 20.63 1.93
C LYS A 43 1.76 19.68 2.56
N VAL A 44 0.55 20.19 2.77
CA VAL A 44 -0.63 19.39 3.14
C VAL A 44 -1.65 19.50 2.01
N ILE A 45 -2.07 18.36 1.50
CA ILE A 45 -3.05 18.26 0.41
C ILE A 45 -4.27 17.56 0.97
N SER A 46 -5.42 18.26 0.94
CA SER A 46 -6.66 17.76 1.51
C SER A 46 -7.15 16.50 0.78
N SER A 47 -7.60 15.51 1.53
CA SER A 47 -8.24 14.32 0.99
C SER A 47 -9.53 14.64 0.21
N ALA A 48 -10.22 15.73 0.55
CA ALA A 48 -11.35 16.23 -0.22
C ALA A 48 -10.95 16.68 -1.62
N ASP A 49 -9.73 17.22 -1.79
CA ASP A 49 -9.19 17.61 -3.10
C ASP A 49 -8.85 16.40 -3.97
N PHE A 50 -8.44 15.25 -3.37
CA PHE A 50 -8.22 14.01 -4.13
C PHE A 50 -9.49 13.58 -4.85
N HIS A 51 -10.61 13.56 -4.13
CA HIS A 51 -11.90 13.13 -4.67
C HIS A 51 -12.39 14.04 -5.80
N ASN A 52 -12.20 15.34 -5.66
CA ASN A 52 -12.61 16.32 -6.66
C ASN A 52 -11.71 16.29 -7.90
N ASN A 53 -10.41 16.13 -7.74
CA ASN A 53 -9.44 16.13 -8.83
C ASN A 53 -9.42 14.83 -9.63
N MET A 54 -9.81 13.68 -9.04
CA MET A 54 -9.95 12.43 -9.78
C MET A 54 -11.19 12.41 -10.68
N LYS A 55 -12.17 13.29 -10.44
CA LYS A 55 -13.37 13.47 -11.29
C LYS A 55 -13.16 14.44 -12.47
N THR A 56 -12.07 15.22 -12.50
CA THR A 56 -11.78 16.18 -13.56
C THR A 56 -10.30 16.18 -13.93
N PRO A 57 -9.92 15.76 -15.15
CA PRO A 57 -8.55 15.98 -15.63
C PRO A 57 -8.45 17.43 -16.11
N SER A 58 -7.96 18.34 -15.31
CA SER A 58 -7.14 19.52 -15.66
C SER A 58 -7.20 20.65 -14.62
N SER A 59 -6.05 21.29 -14.49
CA SER A 59 -5.72 22.53 -13.78
C SER A 59 -5.48 22.42 -12.27
N PHE A 60 -4.22 22.19 -11.93
CA PHE A 60 -3.67 22.47 -10.59
C PHE A 60 -3.25 23.94 -10.55
N ASP A 61 -4.01 24.77 -9.87
CA ASP A 61 -3.56 26.07 -9.37
C ASP A 61 -4.38 26.42 -8.14
N LYS A 62 -3.76 26.26 -6.98
CA LYS A 62 -3.76 27.05 -5.76
C LYS A 62 -3.43 26.21 -4.54
N VAL A 63 -2.23 26.40 -4.05
CA VAL A 63 -1.79 25.96 -2.73
C VAL A 63 -2.07 27.12 -1.78
N ASP A 64 -3.04 26.98 -0.88
CA ASP A 64 -3.18 27.90 0.25
C ASP A 64 -2.20 27.49 1.35
N ASP A 65 -1.37 28.44 1.75
CA ASP A 65 -0.40 28.32 2.83
C ASP A 65 -1.15 28.24 4.18
N LEU A 66 -1.29 27.01 4.71
CA LEU A 66 -1.91 26.74 6.01
C LEU A 66 -0.84 26.51 7.08
N SER A 67 -0.01 27.53 7.32
CA SER A 67 1.00 27.49 8.40
C SER A 67 0.45 27.85 9.80
N SER A 68 -0.88 28.01 9.99
CA SER A 68 -1.42 28.62 11.20
C SER A 68 -2.41 27.79 12.05
N THR A 69 -2.56 26.47 11.83
CA THR A 69 -3.52 25.68 12.65
C THR A 69 -2.93 24.40 13.24
N ILE A 70 -1.73 24.48 13.82
CA ILE A 70 -1.19 23.41 14.68
C ILE A 70 -1.34 23.86 16.14
N GLY A 71 -2.53 23.71 16.68
CA GLY A 71 -2.82 24.14 18.04
C GLY A 71 -4.05 23.51 18.66
N GLU A 72 -4.21 22.19 18.64
CA GLU A 72 -5.14 21.50 19.54
C GLU A 72 -4.52 20.23 20.14
N LYS A 73 -4.84 20.04 21.43
CA LYS A 73 -4.22 19.07 22.33
C LYS A 73 -4.39 17.63 21.84
N VAL A 74 -3.31 17.04 21.36
CA VAL A 74 -3.20 15.62 21.06
C VAL A 74 -3.15 14.85 22.39
N LYS A 75 -3.98 13.82 22.54
CA LYS A 75 -3.89 12.85 23.65
C LYS A 75 -2.50 12.23 23.71
N PRO A 76 -1.94 11.92 24.90
CA PRO A 76 -0.58 11.40 24.99
C PRO A 76 -0.39 10.12 24.20
N LEU A 77 0.66 10.09 23.41
CA LEU A 77 1.12 9.01 22.51
C LEU A 77 1.30 7.63 23.19
N THR A 78 1.34 7.61 24.52
CA THR A 78 1.63 6.42 25.33
C THR A 78 0.60 5.29 25.25
N THR A 79 -0.61 5.56 24.77
CA THR A 79 -1.68 4.55 24.69
C THR A 79 -1.58 3.68 23.42
N TYR A 80 -0.94 4.17 22.36
CA TYR A 80 -0.82 3.48 21.06
C TYR A 80 0.49 2.72 20.87
N LEU A 81 1.53 3.04 21.65
CA LEU A 81 2.86 2.40 21.51
C LEU A 81 2.95 1.01 22.15
N LYS A 82 1.92 0.55 22.89
CA LYS A 82 1.97 -0.72 23.63
C LYS A 82 1.88 -1.97 22.74
N ASP A 83 1.42 -1.86 21.50
CA ASP A 83 1.20 -3.03 20.63
C ASP A 83 2.24 -3.20 19.51
N PHE A 84 3.21 -2.30 19.39
CA PHE A 84 4.21 -2.34 18.33
C PHE A 84 5.37 -3.29 18.67
N GLN A 85 5.32 -4.51 18.15
CA GLN A 85 6.45 -5.45 18.18
C GLN A 85 7.07 -5.53 16.79
N THR A 86 8.35 -5.14 16.66
CA THR A 86 9.04 -5.11 15.35
C THR A 86 9.60 -6.46 14.90
N LYS A 87 9.35 -7.55 15.63
CA LYS A 87 10.07 -8.83 15.43
C LYS A 87 9.15 -9.99 15.71
N VAL A 88 8.57 -10.60 14.66
CA VAL A 88 7.75 -11.80 14.90
C VAL A 88 8.00 -12.88 13.86
N VAL A 89 8.85 -13.84 14.24
CA VAL A 89 8.84 -15.20 13.70
C VAL A 89 7.95 -16.03 14.63
N ILE A 90 6.90 -16.64 14.09
CA ILE A 90 5.84 -17.32 14.83
C ILE A 90 6.06 -18.84 14.74
N GLY A 91 6.63 -19.43 15.78
CA GLY A 91 7.03 -20.84 15.75
C GLY A 91 8.32 -21.07 14.96
N ASP A 92 8.37 -22.14 14.17
CA ASP A 92 9.49 -22.43 13.28
C ASP A 92 9.51 -21.48 12.09
N ASP A 93 10.69 -21.01 11.71
CA ASP A 93 10.85 -20.03 10.63
C ASP A 93 10.54 -20.65 9.25
N GLY A 94 9.38 -20.33 8.71
CA GLY A 94 8.88 -20.80 7.40
C GLY A 94 9.33 -19.99 6.20
N ARG A 95 10.13 -18.92 6.38
CA ARG A 95 10.56 -18.07 5.29
C ARG A 95 11.59 -18.76 4.39
N THR A 96 11.42 -18.61 3.07
CA THR A 96 12.34 -19.12 2.05
C THR A 96 13.05 -17.98 1.33
N LYS A 97 14.32 -18.21 0.95
CA LYS A 97 15.09 -17.23 0.19
C LYS A 97 14.64 -17.17 -1.26
N VAL A 98 14.39 -15.97 -1.77
CA VAL A 98 14.15 -15.75 -3.19
C VAL A 98 15.49 -15.80 -3.94
N THR A 99 15.67 -16.77 -4.82
CA THR A 99 16.93 -16.98 -5.55
C THR A 99 17.04 -16.16 -6.83
N ASN A 100 15.91 -15.89 -7.49
CA ASN A 100 15.86 -15.08 -8.72
C ASN A 100 14.98 -13.84 -8.51
N THR A 101 15.61 -12.73 -8.22
CA THR A 101 14.94 -11.44 -8.00
C THR A 101 14.84 -10.57 -9.27
N ARG A 102 15.23 -11.10 -10.45
CA ARG A 102 15.11 -10.38 -11.73
C ARG A 102 13.76 -10.57 -12.40
N VAL A 103 12.91 -11.44 -11.87
CA VAL A 103 11.59 -11.77 -12.41
C VAL A 103 10.47 -11.24 -11.53
N ALA A 104 9.29 -11.04 -12.11
CA ALA A 104 8.08 -10.65 -11.37
C ALA A 104 7.64 -11.75 -10.39
N PRO A 105 7.12 -11.38 -9.19
CA PRO A 105 6.95 -10.03 -8.70
C PRO A 105 8.21 -9.44 -8.04
N TYR A 106 9.25 -10.23 -7.86
CA TYR A 106 10.41 -9.96 -7.00
C TYR A 106 11.25 -8.77 -7.47
N ASN A 107 11.31 -8.54 -8.80
CA ASN A 107 12.01 -7.42 -9.40
C ASN A 107 11.42 -6.04 -9.03
N SER A 108 10.15 -5.99 -8.65
CA SER A 108 9.48 -4.76 -8.21
C SER A 108 9.49 -4.56 -6.69
N ILE A 109 9.98 -5.54 -5.92
CA ILE A 109 10.13 -5.45 -4.47
C ILE A 109 11.54 -4.94 -4.15
N ALA A 110 11.63 -3.84 -3.43
CA ALA A 110 12.87 -3.11 -3.24
C ALA A 110 13.35 -3.15 -1.79
N TYR A 111 14.66 -3.32 -1.61
CA TYR A 111 15.36 -2.95 -0.39
C TYR A 111 15.49 -1.43 -0.35
N ILE A 112 15.07 -0.79 0.74
CA ILE A 112 15.15 0.67 0.89
C ILE A 112 15.94 1.03 2.14
N THR A 113 16.82 2.04 2.02
CA THR A 113 17.73 2.46 3.09
C THR A 113 17.54 3.92 3.45
N PHE A 114 17.65 4.24 4.75
CA PHE A 114 17.48 5.57 5.33
C PHE A 114 18.60 5.83 6.33
N GLY A 115 19.75 6.28 5.90
CA GLY A 115 20.78 6.79 6.82
C GLY A 115 21.14 5.89 8.01
N GLY A 116 21.10 4.55 7.89
CA GLY A 116 21.42 3.61 8.96
C GLY A 116 20.29 2.66 9.35
N SER A 117 19.09 2.87 8.84
CA SER A 117 17.95 1.93 8.93
C SER A 117 17.51 1.45 7.55
N SER A 118 16.73 0.38 7.52
CA SER A 118 16.21 -0.17 6.27
C SER A 118 14.80 -0.72 6.43
N CYS A 119 14.06 -0.68 5.34
CA CYS A 119 12.72 -1.25 5.18
C CYS A 119 12.62 -1.97 3.84
N THR A 120 11.44 -2.48 3.56
CA THR A 120 11.04 -3.00 2.25
C THR A 120 10.06 -2.02 1.59
N GLY A 121 10.09 -1.93 0.27
CA GLY A 121 9.08 -1.21 -0.50
C GLY A 121 8.71 -1.99 -1.75
N THR A 122 7.61 -1.61 -2.40
CA THR A 122 7.15 -2.22 -3.65
C THR A 122 6.83 -1.12 -4.66
N LEU A 123 7.40 -1.20 -5.86
CA LEU A 123 7.09 -0.26 -6.94
C LEU A 123 5.61 -0.38 -7.34
N ILE A 124 4.94 0.76 -7.42
CA ILE A 124 3.51 0.90 -7.76
C ILE A 124 3.28 1.80 -8.98
N ALA A 125 4.32 2.48 -9.44
CA ALA A 125 4.36 3.30 -10.66
C ALA A 125 5.83 3.45 -11.10
N PRO A 126 6.14 4.08 -12.25
CA PRO A 126 7.50 4.23 -12.73
C PRO A 126 8.50 4.78 -11.71
N ASN A 127 8.08 5.74 -10.87
CA ASN A 127 8.91 6.39 -9.86
C ASN A 127 8.24 6.47 -8.49
N LYS A 128 7.32 5.56 -8.18
CA LYS A 128 6.61 5.54 -6.90
C LYS A 128 6.73 4.18 -6.23
N ILE A 129 7.02 4.20 -4.94
CA ILE A 129 7.23 3.01 -4.12
C ILE A 129 6.31 3.09 -2.91
N LEU A 130 5.51 2.06 -2.70
CA LEU A 130 4.72 1.87 -1.49
C LEU A 130 5.60 1.28 -0.40
N THR A 131 5.51 1.84 0.81
CA THR A 131 6.16 1.38 2.03
C THR A 131 5.33 1.74 3.26
N ASN A 132 5.88 1.67 4.48
CA ASN A 132 5.22 2.14 5.69
C ASN A 132 5.50 3.61 6.00
N GLY A 133 4.57 4.22 6.75
CA GLY A 133 4.72 5.55 7.33
C GLY A 133 5.91 5.61 8.29
N HIS A 134 6.06 4.60 9.19
CA HIS A 134 7.17 4.56 10.16
C HIS A 134 8.56 4.40 9.52
N CYS A 135 8.65 3.96 8.27
CA CYS A 135 9.91 3.92 7.53
C CYS A 135 10.40 5.32 7.16
N VAL A 136 9.48 6.23 6.84
CA VAL A 136 9.79 7.57 6.33
C VAL A 136 9.54 8.69 7.33
N TYR A 137 8.79 8.45 8.40
CA TYR A 137 8.45 9.45 9.41
C TYR A 137 8.48 8.87 10.83
N ASN A 138 9.20 9.54 11.71
CA ASN A 138 9.28 9.19 13.12
C ASN A 138 8.30 10.07 13.93
N THR A 139 7.24 9.46 14.44
CA THR A 139 6.20 10.15 15.21
C THR A 139 6.69 10.66 16.57
N ALA A 140 7.71 10.04 17.17
CA ALA A 140 8.25 10.45 18.45
C ALA A 140 9.12 11.73 18.34
N THR A 141 9.91 11.84 17.26
CA THR A 141 10.73 13.03 16.98
C THR A 141 10.02 14.03 16.08
N ARG A 142 8.86 13.65 15.52
CA ARG A 142 8.08 14.44 14.57
C ARG A 142 8.90 14.90 13.37
N SER A 143 9.68 13.99 12.81
CA SER A 143 10.59 14.29 11.72
C SER A 143 10.61 13.21 10.65
N TYR A 144 10.81 13.62 9.41
CA TYR A 144 11.04 12.71 8.29
C TYR A 144 12.42 12.06 8.41
N SER A 145 12.52 10.82 7.96
CA SER A 145 13.80 10.12 7.79
C SER A 145 14.66 10.83 6.74
N ALA A 146 15.98 10.66 6.84
CA ALA A 146 16.86 11.10 5.77
C ALA A 146 16.51 10.40 4.46
N LYS A 147 16.56 11.13 3.35
CA LYS A 147 16.37 10.55 2.02
C LYS A 147 17.54 9.62 1.71
N GLY A 148 17.25 8.42 1.27
CA GLY A 148 18.21 7.39 0.98
C GLY A 148 18.03 6.79 -0.41
N SER A 149 18.27 5.50 -0.55
CA SER A 149 18.25 4.82 -1.85
C SER A 149 17.33 3.61 -1.86
N VAL A 150 16.88 3.27 -3.06
CA VAL A 150 15.97 2.18 -3.40
C VAL A 150 16.70 1.21 -4.31
N TYR A 151 16.65 -0.08 -3.99
CA TYR A 151 17.32 -1.15 -4.72
C TYR A 151 16.31 -2.25 -5.09
N PRO A 152 15.62 -2.16 -6.24
CA PRO A 152 14.65 -3.16 -6.65
C PRO A 152 15.31 -4.52 -6.90
N GLY A 153 14.71 -5.58 -6.35
CA GLY A 153 15.23 -6.94 -6.52
C GLY A 153 16.64 -7.16 -5.98
N MET A 154 17.07 -6.41 -4.93
CA MET A 154 18.37 -6.63 -4.30
C MET A 154 18.59 -8.10 -4.01
N ASN A 155 19.73 -8.68 -4.45
CA ASN A 155 20.05 -10.08 -4.24
C ASN A 155 21.51 -10.26 -3.82
N ASP A 156 21.69 -10.92 -2.67
CA ASP A 156 23.03 -11.18 -2.07
C ASP A 156 23.90 -9.92 -2.01
N SER A 157 23.33 -8.80 -1.59
CA SER A 157 23.93 -7.46 -1.53
C SER A 157 24.31 -6.87 -2.90
N THR A 158 23.77 -7.44 -3.99
CA THR A 158 23.97 -6.92 -5.35
C THR A 158 22.71 -6.22 -5.84
N ALA A 159 22.83 -4.98 -6.28
CA ALA A 159 21.75 -4.20 -6.89
C ALA A 159 21.53 -4.68 -8.33
N VAL A 160 20.93 -5.87 -8.49
CA VAL A 160 20.83 -6.57 -9.77
C VAL A 160 19.97 -5.86 -10.83
N ASN A 161 19.15 -4.92 -10.39
CA ASN A 161 18.28 -4.11 -11.25
C ASN A 161 18.59 -2.61 -11.14
N GLY A 162 19.78 -2.24 -10.63
CA GLY A 162 20.16 -0.84 -10.40
C GLY A 162 19.57 -0.26 -9.12
N SER A 163 19.55 1.06 -9.04
CA SER A 163 19.07 1.81 -7.88
C SER A 163 18.48 3.17 -8.29
N ALA A 164 17.73 3.76 -7.39
CA ALA A 164 17.23 5.13 -7.50
C ALA A 164 17.36 5.84 -6.15
N ASN A 165 17.44 7.18 -6.15
CA ASN A 165 17.44 7.97 -4.93
C ASN A 165 16.03 8.46 -4.59
N MET A 166 15.74 8.55 -3.30
CA MET A 166 14.48 9.09 -2.82
C MET A 166 14.48 10.62 -2.93
N THR A 167 13.40 11.20 -3.42
CA THR A 167 13.26 12.65 -3.57
C THR A 167 12.17 13.23 -2.68
N GLU A 168 11.08 12.49 -2.45
CA GLU A 168 9.94 12.97 -1.68
C GLU A 168 9.20 11.81 -0.99
N PHE A 169 8.52 12.12 0.11
CA PHE A 169 7.67 11.20 0.85
C PHE A 169 6.26 11.76 0.94
N TYR A 170 5.26 10.89 0.80
CA TYR A 170 3.83 11.18 0.95
C TYR A 170 3.27 10.30 2.05
N VAL A 171 2.78 10.90 3.13
CA VAL A 171 2.34 10.20 4.35
C VAL A 171 0.93 10.66 4.71
N PRO A 172 0.02 9.75 5.12
CA PRO A 172 -1.28 10.16 5.64
C PRO A 172 -1.13 10.99 6.93
N SER A 173 -1.89 12.08 7.04
CA SER A 173 -1.91 12.92 8.24
C SER A 173 -2.31 12.15 9.49
N GLY A 174 -3.18 11.16 9.37
CA GLY A 174 -3.55 10.26 10.45
C GLY A 174 -2.34 9.53 11.04
N TYR A 175 -1.36 9.11 10.21
CA TYR A 175 -0.11 8.55 10.71
C TYR A 175 0.76 9.61 11.40
N ILE A 176 0.95 10.77 10.77
CA ILE A 176 1.72 11.89 11.32
C ILE A 176 1.23 12.30 12.72
N ASN A 177 -0.08 12.38 12.88
CA ASN A 177 -0.72 12.88 14.08
C ASN A 177 -0.85 11.84 15.19
N THR A 178 -1.05 10.56 14.85
CA THR A 178 -1.43 9.53 15.83
C THR A 178 -0.47 8.34 15.90
N GLY A 179 0.29 8.06 14.84
CA GLY A 179 1.09 6.83 14.72
C GLY A 179 0.24 5.56 14.60
N ALA A 180 -1.07 5.68 14.35
CA ALA A 180 -1.97 4.53 14.33
C ALA A 180 -1.68 3.60 13.15
N SER A 181 -1.69 2.29 13.41
CA SER A 181 -1.31 1.25 12.46
C SER A 181 -2.12 1.26 11.16
N GLN A 182 -3.38 1.67 11.20
CA GLN A 182 -4.25 1.75 10.03
C GLN A 182 -3.81 2.79 9.01
N TYR A 183 -3.04 3.80 9.42
CA TYR A 183 -2.48 4.85 8.58
C TYR A 183 -0.98 4.64 8.30
N ASP A 184 -0.40 3.54 8.79
CA ASP A 184 1.03 3.26 8.69
C ASP A 184 1.41 2.76 7.30
N PHE A 185 1.22 3.62 6.32
CA PHE A 185 1.69 3.45 4.94
C PHE A 185 2.16 4.78 4.38
N ALA A 186 3.00 4.73 3.35
CA ALA A 186 3.56 5.90 2.70
C ALA A 186 3.93 5.59 1.24
N VAL A 187 4.06 6.64 0.44
CA VAL A 187 4.63 6.54 -0.90
C VAL A 187 5.92 7.33 -0.97
N ILE A 188 6.95 6.73 -1.53
CA ILE A 188 8.23 7.36 -1.84
C ILE A 188 8.25 7.70 -3.33
N LYS A 189 8.66 8.93 -3.67
CA LYS A 189 9.01 9.32 -5.03
C LYS A 189 10.51 9.19 -5.22
N THR A 190 10.94 8.71 -6.38
CA THR A 190 12.34 8.58 -6.76
C THR A 190 12.74 9.56 -7.86
N ASP A 191 14.05 9.80 -7.98
CA ASP A 191 14.66 10.68 -8.98
C ASP A 191 14.60 10.11 -10.40
N THR A 192 14.38 8.81 -10.55
CA THR A 192 14.33 8.11 -11.84
C THR A 192 13.09 7.25 -11.97
N ASN A 193 12.70 6.94 -13.20
CA ASN A 193 11.59 6.05 -13.53
C ASN A 193 12.03 4.58 -13.54
N ILE A 194 12.70 4.11 -12.49
CA ILE A 194 13.26 2.76 -12.42
C ILE A 194 12.20 1.65 -12.63
N GLY A 195 10.95 1.93 -12.30
CA GLY A 195 9.82 1.03 -12.53
C GLY A 195 9.55 0.72 -14.00
N ASN A 196 10.00 1.56 -14.95
CA ASN A 196 9.90 1.25 -16.38
C ASN A 196 10.80 0.06 -16.77
N THR A 197 11.89 -0.14 -16.04
CA THR A 197 12.84 -1.25 -16.28
C THR A 197 12.42 -2.53 -15.55
N VAL A 198 11.97 -2.40 -14.28
CA VAL A 198 11.72 -3.57 -13.43
C VAL A 198 10.23 -3.93 -13.32
N GLY A 199 9.33 -3.09 -13.83
CA GLY A 199 7.90 -3.21 -13.64
C GLY A 199 7.45 -2.75 -12.26
N TYR A 200 6.14 -2.69 -12.08
CA TYR A 200 5.48 -2.28 -10.83
C TYR A 200 4.18 -3.07 -10.63
N ARG A 201 3.63 -3.04 -9.41
CA ARG A 201 2.45 -3.81 -9.04
C ARG A 201 1.20 -2.93 -9.00
N SER A 202 0.09 -3.48 -9.47
CA SER A 202 -1.23 -2.86 -9.28
C SER A 202 -1.72 -3.07 -7.87
N ILE A 203 -2.59 -2.17 -7.42
CA ILE A 203 -3.26 -2.26 -6.11
C ILE A 203 -4.71 -2.63 -6.37
N ARG A 204 -5.20 -3.60 -5.63
CA ARG A 204 -6.61 -4.02 -5.66
C ARG A 204 -7.29 -3.62 -4.36
N GLN A 205 -8.34 -2.81 -4.47
CA GLN A 205 -9.20 -2.49 -3.33
C GLN A 205 -9.84 -3.75 -2.78
N VAL A 206 -9.95 -3.84 -1.46
CA VAL A 206 -10.54 -4.97 -0.75
C VAL A 206 -11.48 -4.51 0.34
N THR A 207 -12.55 -5.28 0.54
CA THR A 207 -13.46 -5.15 1.68
C THR A 207 -13.23 -6.26 2.69
N ASN A 208 -12.88 -7.46 2.21
CA ASN A 208 -12.61 -8.65 3.02
C ASN A 208 -11.39 -9.39 2.48
N LEU A 209 -10.51 -9.81 3.38
CA LEU A 209 -9.31 -10.63 3.10
C LEU A 209 -9.25 -11.91 3.90
N THR A 210 -10.09 -12.08 4.94
CA THR A 210 -10.05 -13.28 5.80
C THR A 210 -10.19 -14.55 4.96
N GLY A 211 -9.27 -15.50 5.16
CA GLY A 211 -9.16 -16.73 4.39
C GLY A 211 -8.38 -16.59 3.05
N THR A 212 -8.12 -15.37 2.58
CA THR A 212 -7.31 -15.16 1.37
C THR A 212 -5.85 -15.49 1.65
N THR A 213 -5.25 -16.31 0.80
CA THR A 213 -3.79 -16.53 0.84
C THR A 213 -3.08 -15.32 0.27
N ILE A 214 -2.17 -14.77 1.06
CA ILE A 214 -1.28 -13.68 0.68
C ILE A 214 0.17 -14.12 0.76
N LYS A 215 1.04 -13.41 0.05
CA LYS A 215 2.50 -13.53 0.10
C LYS A 215 3.08 -12.24 0.66
N ILE A 216 4.00 -12.37 1.61
CA ILE A 216 4.90 -11.30 2.07
C ILE A 216 6.29 -11.63 1.55
N SER A 217 6.89 -10.71 0.82
CA SER A 217 8.28 -10.82 0.37
C SER A 217 9.01 -9.52 0.66
N GLY A 218 10.22 -9.63 1.24
CA GLY A 218 10.97 -8.46 1.67
C GLY A 218 12.37 -8.77 2.17
N TYR A 219 12.95 -7.86 2.93
CA TYR A 219 14.37 -7.86 3.32
C TYR A 219 14.54 -7.90 4.85
N PRO A 220 14.33 -9.07 5.49
CA PRO A 220 14.38 -9.20 6.95
C PRO A 220 15.80 -9.09 7.51
N GLY A 221 15.97 -8.26 8.52
CA GLY A 221 17.28 -7.93 9.11
C GLY A 221 17.95 -9.07 9.87
N ASP A 222 17.19 -10.05 10.40
CA ASP A 222 17.75 -11.25 11.02
C ASP A 222 18.47 -12.13 9.97
N LYS A 223 17.88 -12.26 8.78
CA LYS A 223 18.52 -12.97 7.67
C LYS A 223 19.76 -12.22 7.15
N MET A 224 19.71 -10.89 7.12
CA MET A 224 20.89 -10.10 6.80
C MET A 224 22.04 -10.32 7.80
N ARG A 225 21.73 -10.36 9.11
CA ARG A 225 22.73 -10.62 10.15
C ARG A 225 23.29 -12.04 10.09
N SER A 226 22.43 -13.05 9.88
CA SER A 226 22.85 -14.45 9.88
C SER A 226 23.64 -14.85 8.63
N THR A 227 23.34 -14.24 7.48
CA THR A 227 23.99 -14.57 6.19
C THR A 227 25.10 -13.60 5.80
N GLY A 228 25.21 -12.43 6.45
CA GLY A 228 26.07 -11.32 6.03
C GLY A 228 25.66 -10.67 4.71
N LYS A 229 24.45 -10.96 4.18
CA LYS A 229 24.01 -10.52 2.86
C LYS A 229 22.60 -9.97 2.90
N VAL A 230 22.35 -8.93 2.10
CA VAL A 230 21.01 -8.39 1.84
C VAL A 230 20.36 -9.24 0.74
N SER A 231 19.34 -10.01 1.11
CA SER A 231 18.63 -10.91 0.20
C SER A 231 17.12 -10.82 0.46
N GLN A 232 16.34 -11.06 -0.58
CA GLN A 232 14.89 -11.12 -0.49
C GLN A 232 14.46 -12.49 0.07
N TRP A 233 13.51 -12.48 1.00
CA TRP A 233 12.92 -13.66 1.61
C TRP A 233 11.40 -13.56 1.57
N GLU A 234 10.72 -14.69 1.44
CA GLU A 234 9.28 -14.73 1.32
C GLU A 234 8.63 -15.84 2.15
N MET A 235 7.37 -15.64 2.46
CA MET A 235 6.47 -16.66 2.98
C MET A 235 5.04 -16.35 2.54
N SER A 236 4.24 -17.38 2.34
CA SER A 236 2.81 -17.27 2.04
C SER A 236 1.97 -17.91 3.13
N GLY A 237 0.76 -17.38 3.32
CA GLY A 237 -0.20 -17.93 4.27
C GLY A 237 -1.54 -17.20 4.18
N PRO A 238 -2.58 -17.71 4.86
CA PRO A 238 -3.88 -17.07 4.88
C PRO A 238 -3.89 -15.85 5.79
N VAL A 239 -4.70 -14.86 5.45
CA VAL A 239 -5.18 -13.85 6.39
C VAL A 239 -6.12 -14.56 7.37
N THR A 240 -5.77 -14.56 8.64
CA THR A 240 -6.50 -15.33 9.68
C THR A 240 -7.59 -14.53 10.35
N ARG A 241 -7.43 -13.21 10.38
CA ARG A 241 -8.38 -12.26 10.96
C ARG A 241 -8.21 -10.89 10.31
N GLU A 242 -9.23 -10.08 10.35
CA GLU A 242 -9.18 -8.66 9.95
C GLU A 242 -10.11 -7.81 10.81
N ASP A 243 -9.92 -6.51 10.79
CA ASP A 243 -10.90 -5.50 11.16
C ASP A 243 -11.20 -4.58 9.96
N THR A 244 -11.81 -3.43 10.19
CA THR A 244 -12.17 -2.48 9.12
C THR A 244 -10.96 -2.10 8.26
N ASN A 245 -9.78 -1.89 8.87
CA ASN A 245 -8.63 -1.28 8.22
C ASN A 245 -7.38 -2.18 8.18
N LEU A 246 -7.30 -3.19 9.05
CA LEU A 246 -6.12 -4.02 9.22
C LEU A 246 -6.41 -5.48 8.88
N ALA A 247 -5.43 -6.16 8.32
CA ALA A 247 -5.39 -7.59 8.10
C ALA A 247 -4.31 -8.22 8.97
N TYR A 248 -4.59 -9.44 9.51
CA TYR A 248 -3.70 -10.16 10.43
C TYR A 248 -3.46 -11.59 9.94
N TYR A 249 -2.24 -12.09 10.14
CA TYR A 249 -1.77 -13.39 9.66
C TYR A 249 -0.60 -13.90 10.48
N THR A 250 -0.28 -15.18 10.32
CA THR A 250 0.85 -15.85 10.98
C THR A 250 2.08 -16.04 10.08
N ILE A 251 2.13 -15.35 8.96
CA ILE A 251 3.30 -15.30 8.07
C ILE A 251 4.47 -14.69 8.83
N ASP A 252 5.62 -15.35 8.84
CA ASP A 252 6.81 -14.89 9.54
C ASP A 252 7.39 -13.63 8.90
N THR A 253 7.73 -12.69 9.76
CA THR A 253 8.38 -11.44 9.39
C THR A 253 9.46 -11.08 10.40
N PHE A 254 10.25 -10.07 10.09
CA PHE A 254 11.23 -9.50 11.01
C PHE A 254 11.45 -8.02 10.67
N SER A 255 12.09 -7.26 11.58
CA SER A 255 12.52 -5.88 11.31
C SER A 255 13.22 -5.80 9.95
N GLY A 256 12.81 -4.87 9.10
CA GLY A 256 13.22 -4.77 7.68
C GLY A 256 12.15 -5.27 6.69
N ASN A 257 11.23 -6.16 7.11
CA ASN A 257 10.03 -6.48 6.31
C ASN A 257 8.97 -5.37 6.31
N SER A 258 9.08 -4.37 7.21
CA SER A 258 8.22 -3.19 7.20
C SER A 258 8.10 -2.60 5.79
N GLY A 259 6.89 -2.39 5.31
CA GLY A 259 6.61 -1.90 3.95
C GLY A 259 6.50 -2.99 2.88
N SER A 260 6.69 -4.26 3.21
CA SER A 260 6.42 -5.36 2.29
C SER A 260 4.95 -5.37 1.88
N ALA A 261 4.68 -5.44 0.59
CA ALA A 261 3.30 -5.57 0.10
C ALA A 261 2.71 -6.93 0.50
N MET A 262 1.44 -6.93 0.87
CA MET A 262 0.60 -8.12 0.90
C MET A 262 0.17 -8.41 -0.54
N LEU A 263 0.77 -9.41 -1.17
CA LEU A 263 0.44 -9.79 -2.56
C LEU A 263 -0.57 -10.93 -2.57
N ASP A 264 -1.66 -10.76 -3.29
CA ASP A 264 -2.63 -11.83 -3.53
C ASP A 264 -2.12 -12.84 -4.59
N GLN A 265 -2.93 -13.84 -4.91
CA GLN A 265 -2.58 -14.87 -5.89
C GLN A 265 -2.35 -14.30 -7.31
N ASN A 266 -2.92 -13.15 -7.62
CA ASN A 266 -2.72 -12.43 -8.89
C ASN A 266 -1.53 -11.46 -8.85
N GLN A 267 -0.72 -11.49 -7.78
CA GLN A 267 0.41 -10.59 -7.55
C GLN A 267 -0.03 -9.11 -7.46
N GLN A 268 -1.30 -8.86 -7.08
CA GLN A 268 -1.82 -7.53 -6.82
C GLN A 268 -1.64 -7.19 -5.34
N ILE A 269 -1.35 -5.94 -5.05
CA ILE A 269 -1.21 -5.43 -3.69
C ILE A 269 -2.60 -5.30 -3.07
N VAL A 270 -2.83 -5.96 -1.94
CA VAL A 270 -4.06 -5.91 -1.15
C VAL A 270 -3.86 -5.32 0.24
N GLY A 271 -2.65 -4.87 0.54
CA GLY A 271 -2.26 -4.22 1.80
C GLY A 271 -0.75 -4.13 1.94
N VAL A 272 -0.30 -3.68 3.12
CA VAL A 272 1.12 -3.50 3.47
C VAL A 272 1.38 -4.08 4.85
N HIS A 273 2.43 -4.88 5.00
CA HIS A 273 2.90 -5.37 6.31
C HIS A 273 3.55 -4.24 7.10
N ASN A 274 3.16 -4.06 8.36
CA ASN A 274 3.79 -3.04 9.19
C ASN A 274 4.41 -3.54 10.49
N ALA A 275 3.77 -4.48 11.20
CA ALA A 275 4.21 -4.86 12.54
C ALA A 275 3.72 -6.25 12.97
N GLY A 276 4.27 -6.72 14.11
CA GLY A 276 3.69 -7.76 14.94
C GLY A 276 2.70 -7.18 15.95
N TYR A 277 1.70 -7.95 16.31
CA TYR A 277 0.61 -7.60 17.22
C TYR A 277 0.45 -8.69 18.30
N SER A 278 -0.40 -8.41 19.30
CA SER A 278 -0.75 -9.36 20.34
C SER A 278 0.49 -10.01 21.00
N ASN A 279 1.44 -9.18 21.44
CA ASN A 279 2.71 -9.61 22.04
C ASN A 279 3.54 -10.57 21.15
N GLY A 280 3.45 -10.38 19.82
CA GLY A 280 4.26 -11.15 18.88
C GLY A 280 3.67 -12.52 18.49
N THR A 281 2.37 -12.73 18.67
CA THR A 281 1.72 -13.97 18.24
C THR A 281 1.05 -13.88 16.86
N ILE A 282 0.96 -12.67 16.29
CA ILE A 282 0.35 -12.42 14.99
C ILE A 282 1.03 -11.23 14.31
N ASN A 283 1.18 -11.28 13.02
CA ASN A 283 1.66 -10.19 12.17
C ASN A 283 0.49 -9.53 11.45
N GLY A 284 0.68 -8.31 10.93
CA GLY A 284 -0.40 -7.62 10.21
C GLY A 284 0.01 -6.31 9.58
N GLY A 285 -1.02 -5.56 9.17
CA GLY A 285 -0.85 -4.21 8.61
C GLY A 285 -2.08 -3.69 7.88
N PRO A 286 -2.04 -2.43 7.41
CA PRO A 286 -3.17 -1.83 6.70
C PRO A 286 -3.51 -2.58 5.41
N LYS A 287 -4.81 -2.88 5.25
CA LYS A 287 -5.35 -3.46 4.03
C LYS A 287 -5.74 -2.36 3.03
N ALA A 288 -5.79 -2.71 1.75
CA ALA A 288 -6.10 -1.77 0.67
C ALA A 288 -7.61 -1.43 0.63
N THR A 289 -8.07 -0.69 1.65
CA THR A 289 -9.43 -0.12 1.69
C THR A 289 -9.62 0.93 0.60
N ALA A 290 -10.85 1.40 0.37
CA ALA A 290 -11.13 2.47 -0.58
C ALA A 290 -10.28 3.72 -0.31
N ALA A 291 -10.22 4.17 0.95
CA ALA A 291 -9.45 5.35 1.34
C ALA A 291 -7.92 5.16 1.14
N PHE A 292 -7.39 3.96 1.46
CA PHE A 292 -6.01 3.62 1.16
C PHE A 292 -5.72 3.72 -0.34
N VAL A 293 -6.58 3.10 -1.19
CA VAL A 293 -6.38 3.08 -2.64
C VAL A 293 -6.48 4.48 -3.24
N GLU A 294 -7.41 5.30 -2.76
CA GLU A 294 -7.57 6.68 -3.20
C GLU A 294 -6.34 7.53 -2.89
N PHE A 295 -5.83 7.47 -1.64
CA PHE A 295 -4.58 8.12 -1.27
C PHE A 295 -3.42 7.71 -2.18
N ILE A 296 -3.24 6.40 -2.41
CA ILE A 296 -2.16 5.89 -3.25
C ILE A 296 -2.29 6.36 -4.70
N ASN A 297 -3.50 6.34 -5.26
CA ASN A 297 -3.73 6.79 -6.63
C ASN A 297 -3.41 8.27 -6.79
N TYR A 298 -3.76 9.08 -5.80
CA TYR A 298 -3.39 10.49 -5.80
C TYR A 298 -1.86 10.67 -5.68
N ALA A 299 -1.20 9.96 -4.75
CA ALA A 299 0.27 10.01 -4.61
C ALA A 299 1.01 9.57 -5.88
N LYS A 300 0.44 8.64 -6.66
CA LYS A 300 1.00 8.22 -7.95
C LYS A 300 0.96 9.32 -9.00
N ALA A 301 0.01 10.23 -8.91
CA ALA A 301 -0.15 11.34 -9.85
C ALA A 301 0.80 12.54 -9.57
N GLN A 302 1.43 12.59 -8.35
CA GLN A 302 2.40 13.63 -7.97
C GLN A 302 3.80 13.30 -8.57
#